data_28ab58a6af28a2627036815be26fb0af
#
_entry.id   28ab58a6af28a2627036815be26fb0af
#
_cell.length_a   1.000
_cell.length_b   1.000
_cell.length_c   1.000
_cell.angle_alpha   90.00
_cell.angle_beta   90.00
_cell.angle_gamma   90.00
#
_symmetry.space_group_name_H-M   'P 1'
#
loop_
_entity.id
_entity.type
_entity.pdbx_description
1 polymer ?
#
loop_
_entity_poly.entity_id
_entity_poly.type
_entity_poly.pdbx_seq_one_letter_code
_entity_poly.pdbx_strand_id
1 'polypeptide(L)'
;MLAQQRNTLIAAFEAAAAAALNQPFEGVVTLEKPKDASHGDVACNLAMQLAKPARRNPRELAQLLADHVKANADCANLVDAVEIAGPGFINIRLSQKARVAVVAQVLEQGAEFGKSQARSGDTVLIEFVSANPTGPLHVGHGRQAALGDAMAAVMQTQGWKVHKEFYYNDAGVQIQTLATSVQARAKGLKPGDTEWPESAYNGDYIADIAADFLAGKEVKAADGEPVKGSGNVNDFESIRAFAVAYLRAEQDLDLKAFGVNFDQFYLESSLYSEGKVEQAVALMVASGKTFEEGGALWLRSTDYGDDKDRVMRKSEGGYTYFVPDVAYHIQKFKRGFGKVINIQGTDHHGTIARVRAGLQACNVGIPQGYPDYVLHKMVTVMKGGQEVKISKRAGSYVTVRDLICWSGGVDETQPMLSQPEALTKGRDAVRFFLVSRKADTEFVFDVDLALAQSDENPVYYVQYAHARIHSILDQAEIDLAGLNNADLSLLGAPSELALLRTLVSYPDILSM
;
A
#
# COMPACT_ATOMS: atom_id res chain seq x y z
N MET A 1 -2.18 15.91 20.93
CA MET A 1 -1.27 16.11 22.08
C MET A 1 0.02 15.36 21.80
N LEU A 2 1.17 15.99 22.02
CA LEU A 2 2.47 15.35 21.79
C LEU A 2 2.65 14.10 22.65
N ALA A 3 3.41 13.12 22.17
CA ALA A 3 3.60 11.85 22.88
C ALA A 3 4.15 12.03 24.32
N GLN A 4 5.13 12.91 24.50
CA GLN A 4 5.67 13.23 25.82
C GLN A 4 4.61 13.81 26.76
N GLN A 5 3.79 14.76 26.28
CA GLN A 5 2.70 15.35 27.05
C GLN A 5 1.64 14.30 27.44
N ARG A 6 1.33 13.39 26.50
CA ARG A 6 0.43 12.27 26.73
C ARG A 6 0.95 11.36 27.85
N ASN A 7 2.21 10.97 27.78
CA ASN A 7 2.84 10.12 28.79
C ASN A 7 2.86 10.78 30.17
N THR A 8 3.12 12.09 30.23
CA THR A 8 3.05 12.86 31.48
C THR A 8 1.65 12.82 32.10
N LEU A 9 0.60 13.05 31.28
CA LEU A 9 -0.77 12.96 31.77
C LEU A 9 -1.16 11.53 32.18
N ILE A 10 -0.77 10.53 31.43
CA ILE A 10 -1.03 9.11 31.74
C ILE A 10 -0.39 8.80 33.13
N ALA A 11 0.88 9.11 33.31
CA ALA A 11 1.56 8.87 34.57
C ALA A 11 0.89 9.59 35.76
N ALA A 12 0.44 10.84 35.56
CA ALA A 12 -0.29 11.57 36.60
C ALA A 12 -1.65 10.92 36.92
N PHE A 13 -2.38 10.41 35.93
CA PHE A 13 -3.62 9.67 36.16
C PHE A 13 -3.39 8.31 36.82
N GLU A 14 -2.33 7.60 36.45
CA GLU A 14 -1.95 6.31 37.06
C GLU A 14 -1.63 6.52 38.56
N ALA A 15 -0.85 7.55 38.87
CA ALA A 15 -0.56 7.92 40.26
C ALA A 15 -1.83 8.30 41.05
N ALA A 16 -2.73 9.08 40.41
CA ALA A 16 -4.02 9.44 40.99
C ALA A 16 -4.92 8.22 41.24
N ALA A 17 -4.95 7.28 40.30
CA ALA A 17 -5.71 6.03 40.40
C ALA A 17 -5.16 5.15 41.54
N ALA A 18 -3.85 4.98 41.61
CA ALA A 18 -3.20 4.24 42.71
C ALA A 18 -3.54 4.81 44.08
N ALA A 19 -3.48 6.15 44.20
CA ALA A 19 -3.87 6.84 45.45
C ALA A 19 -5.36 6.65 45.78
N ALA A 20 -6.25 6.73 44.79
CA ALA A 20 -7.68 6.56 44.99
C ALA A 20 -8.09 5.12 45.37
N LEU A 21 -7.36 4.11 44.85
CA LEU A 21 -7.56 2.70 45.14
C LEU A 21 -6.80 2.21 46.38
N ASN A 22 -5.87 3.01 46.89
CA ASN A 22 -4.93 2.63 47.94
C ASN A 22 -4.13 1.35 47.65
N GLN A 23 -3.80 1.13 46.35
CA GLN A 23 -3.01 0.02 45.83
C GLN A 23 -2.42 0.38 44.45
N PRO A 24 -1.39 -0.35 43.95
CA PRO A 24 -0.88 -0.15 42.62
C PRO A 24 -2.00 -0.24 41.58
N PHE A 25 -1.96 0.65 40.57
CA PHE A 25 -2.90 0.63 39.45
C PHE A 25 -2.34 -0.25 38.35
N GLU A 26 -3.06 -1.32 38.00
CA GLU A 26 -2.68 -2.27 36.95
C GLU A 26 -3.51 -2.12 35.66
N GLY A 27 -4.33 -1.05 35.58
CA GLY A 27 -5.18 -0.77 34.42
C GLY A 27 -4.47 0.06 33.35
N VAL A 28 -5.22 0.42 32.32
CA VAL A 28 -4.76 1.29 31.22
C VAL A 28 -5.51 2.63 31.29
N VAL A 29 -4.76 3.72 31.32
CA VAL A 29 -5.34 5.06 31.19
C VAL A 29 -5.54 5.39 29.73
N THR A 30 -6.77 5.60 29.33
CA THR A 30 -7.12 6.03 27.98
C THR A 30 -7.41 7.52 27.94
N LEU A 31 -6.68 8.25 27.10
CA LEU A 31 -6.87 9.66 26.82
C LEU A 31 -7.44 9.82 25.42
N GLU A 32 -8.61 10.42 25.31
CA GLU A 32 -9.35 10.56 24.05
C GLU A 32 -9.47 12.04 23.67
N LYS A 33 -9.64 12.29 22.36
CA LYS A 33 -9.99 13.63 21.89
C LYS A 33 -11.48 13.84 22.09
N PRO A 34 -11.93 14.91 22.79
CA PRO A 34 -13.33 15.23 22.90
C PRO A 34 -14.00 15.43 21.53
N LYS A 35 -15.24 14.99 21.38
CA LYS A 35 -16.01 15.20 20.14
C LYS A 35 -16.27 16.67 19.85
N ASP A 36 -16.46 17.45 20.91
CA ASP A 36 -16.69 18.90 20.87
C ASP A 36 -15.46 19.61 21.47
N ALA A 37 -14.87 20.54 20.71
CA ALA A 37 -13.70 21.32 21.12
C ALA A 37 -13.96 22.23 22.36
N SER A 38 -15.23 22.55 22.65
CA SER A 38 -15.60 23.29 23.88
C SER A 38 -15.27 22.51 25.16
N HIS A 39 -15.21 21.19 25.07
CA HIS A 39 -14.87 20.30 26.18
C HIS A 39 -13.36 20.16 26.43
N GLY A 40 -12.53 21.00 25.81
CA GLY A 40 -11.08 20.97 26.00
C GLY A 40 -10.33 20.21 24.92
N ASP A 41 -9.07 19.87 25.21
CA ASP A 41 -8.15 19.23 24.25
C ASP A 41 -8.10 17.71 24.44
N VAL A 42 -8.37 17.22 25.67
CA VAL A 42 -8.27 15.81 26.07
C VAL A 42 -9.40 15.43 27.02
N ALA A 43 -9.95 14.23 26.88
CA ALA A 43 -10.91 13.64 27.81
C ALA A 43 -10.38 12.33 28.37
N CYS A 44 -10.65 12.07 29.66
CA CYS A 44 -10.34 10.83 30.35
C CYS A 44 -11.60 10.28 31.02
N ASN A 45 -11.89 8.99 30.83
CA ASN A 45 -13.04 8.30 31.41
C ASN A 45 -12.67 7.40 32.60
N LEU A 46 -11.44 7.50 33.10
CA LEU A 46 -10.87 6.62 34.13
C LEU A 46 -11.72 6.56 35.41
N ALA A 47 -12.30 7.69 35.81
CA ALA A 47 -13.15 7.73 37.00
C ALA A 47 -14.36 6.81 36.92
N MET A 48 -14.98 6.71 35.73
CA MET A 48 -16.13 5.82 35.51
C MET A 48 -15.69 4.34 35.52
N GLN A 49 -14.51 4.03 35.02
CA GLN A 49 -13.94 2.67 35.04
C GLN A 49 -13.61 2.23 36.47
N LEU A 50 -13.10 3.15 37.30
CA LEU A 50 -12.66 2.88 38.67
C LEU A 50 -13.74 3.05 39.73
N ALA A 51 -14.91 3.61 39.42
CA ALA A 51 -15.98 3.89 40.38
C ALA A 51 -16.38 2.66 41.21
N LYS A 52 -16.56 1.51 40.54
CA LYS A 52 -16.95 0.24 41.17
C LYS A 52 -15.82 -0.34 42.05
N PRO A 53 -14.58 -0.53 41.55
CA PRO A 53 -13.48 -0.98 42.42
C PRO A 53 -13.18 -0.04 43.56
N ALA A 54 -13.22 1.28 43.34
CA ALA A 54 -13.01 2.28 44.39
C ALA A 54 -14.19 2.46 45.38
N ARG A 55 -15.35 1.82 45.05
CA ARG A 55 -16.61 1.97 45.83
C ARG A 55 -17.01 3.44 46.05
N ARG A 56 -16.86 4.27 45.00
CA ARG A 56 -17.14 5.72 45.05
C ARG A 56 -18.05 6.12 43.88
N ASN A 57 -18.72 7.25 44.07
CA ASN A 57 -19.46 7.89 43.01
C ASN A 57 -18.48 8.30 41.88
N PRO A 58 -18.77 8.00 40.57
CA PRO A 58 -17.87 8.33 39.47
C PRO A 58 -17.49 9.81 39.42
N ARG A 59 -18.42 10.71 39.72
CA ARG A 59 -18.20 12.15 39.66
C ARG A 59 -17.31 12.65 40.83
N GLU A 60 -17.48 12.09 42.01
CA GLU A 60 -16.61 12.36 43.17
C GLU A 60 -15.21 11.83 42.94
N LEU A 61 -15.10 10.63 42.33
CA LEU A 61 -13.82 10.06 41.96
C LEU A 61 -13.14 10.89 40.87
N ALA A 62 -13.90 11.38 39.89
CA ALA A 62 -13.38 12.28 38.87
C ALA A 62 -12.78 13.55 39.47
N GLN A 63 -13.42 14.12 40.50
CA GLN A 63 -12.90 15.29 41.22
C GLN A 63 -11.55 14.96 41.91
N LEU A 64 -11.46 13.83 42.59
CA LEU A 64 -10.21 13.41 43.26
C LEU A 64 -9.06 13.20 42.26
N LEU A 65 -9.33 12.52 41.14
CA LEU A 65 -8.35 12.31 40.06
C LEU A 65 -7.93 13.65 39.44
N ALA A 66 -8.89 14.54 39.17
CA ALA A 66 -8.62 15.87 38.64
C ALA A 66 -7.76 16.73 39.57
N ASP A 67 -8.05 16.73 40.89
CA ASP A 67 -7.28 17.46 41.85
C ASP A 67 -5.85 16.93 41.96
N HIS A 68 -5.67 15.62 41.87
CA HIS A 68 -4.35 14.98 41.86
C HIS A 68 -3.52 15.38 40.63
N VAL A 69 -4.15 15.37 39.43
CA VAL A 69 -3.51 15.80 38.18
C VAL A 69 -3.14 17.29 38.25
N LYS A 70 -4.01 18.15 38.82
CA LYS A 70 -3.70 19.59 39.01
C LYS A 70 -2.56 19.83 39.98
N ALA A 71 -2.44 19.01 41.00
CA ALA A 71 -1.39 19.11 42.03
C ALA A 71 -0.05 18.51 41.55
N ASN A 72 -0.04 17.76 40.47
CA ASN A 72 1.17 17.14 39.92
C ASN A 72 2.09 18.20 39.29
N ALA A 73 3.32 18.28 39.80
CA ALA A 73 4.30 19.29 39.37
C ALA A 73 4.63 19.20 37.85
N ASP A 74 4.67 17.98 37.29
CA ASP A 74 4.96 17.75 35.88
C ASP A 74 3.80 18.22 34.96
N CYS A 75 2.59 18.30 35.51
CA CYS A 75 1.40 18.80 34.83
C CYS A 75 1.22 20.32 34.93
N ALA A 76 1.94 21.00 35.80
CA ALA A 76 1.75 22.44 36.09
C ALA A 76 1.90 23.35 34.86
N ASN A 77 2.83 23.01 33.93
CA ASN A 77 3.03 23.75 32.68
C ASN A 77 2.23 23.17 31.51
N LEU A 78 1.60 22.02 31.72
CA LEU A 78 0.89 21.27 30.68
C LEU A 78 -0.62 21.56 30.67
N VAL A 79 -1.21 21.69 31.87
CA VAL A 79 -2.65 21.79 32.10
C VAL A 79 -3.05 23.19 32.49
N ASP A 80 -3.97 23.80 31.77
CA ASP A 80 -4.56 25.10 32.06
C ASP A 80 -5.82 24.96 32.93
N ALA A 81 -6.72 24.04 32.51
CA ALA A 81 -7.96 23.77 33.22
C ALA A 81 -8.33 22.29 33.18
N VAL A 82 -9.00 21.83 34.24
CA VAL A 82 -9.61 20.50 34.30
C VAL A 82 -11.05 20.66 34.74
N GLU A 83 -11.98 20.13 33.94
CA GLU A 83 -13.41 20.22 34.13
C GLU A 83 -14.04 18.82 34.17
N ILE A 84 -15.04 18.63 35.06
CA ILE A 84 -15.77 17.37 35.15
C ILE A 84 -17.09 17.48 34.41
N ALA A 85 -17.29 16.62 33.45
CA ALA A 85 -18.49 16.60 32.63
C ALA A 85 -19.28 15.28 32.77
N GLY A 86 -20.61 15.39 32.62
CA GLY A 86 -21.50 14.24 32.66
C GLY A 86 -21.34 13.36 33.89
N PRO A 87 -21.30 12.03 33.73
CA PRO A 87 -21.25 11.07 34.82
C PRO A 87 -19.86 10.93 35.49
N GLY A 88 -18.81 11.62 35.00
CA GLY A 88 -17.45 11.51 35.51
C GLY A 88 -16.35 11.55 34.46
N PHE A 89 -16.62 12.15 33.31
CA PHE A 89 -15.57 12.50 32.35
C PHE A 89 -14.69 13.62 32.92
N ILE A 90 -13.40 13.48 32.76
CA ILE A 90 -12.40 14.49 33.14
C ILE A 90 -11.90 15.12 31.84
N ASN A 91 -12.30 16.36 31.59
CA ASN A 91 -11.91 17.13 30.42
C ASN A 91 -10.73 18.04 30.78
N ILE A 92 -9.67 18.00 29.98
CA ILE A 92 -8.45 18.75 30.20
C ILE A 92 -8.29 19.77 29.08
N ARG A 93 -8.05 21.01 29.46
CA ARG A 93 -7.59 22.07 28.58
C ARG A 93 -6.10 22.23 28.75
N LEU A 94 -5.36 22.06 27.67
CA LEU A 94 -3.91 22.25 27.68
C LEU A 94 -3.56 23.74 27.78
N SER A 95 -2.45 24.05 28.42
CA SER A 95 -1.91 25.40 28.50
C SER A 95 -1.55 25.90 27.08
N GLN A 96 -1.50 27.22 26.90
CA GLN A 96 -1.06 27.83 25.64
C GLN A 96 0.33 27.30 25.24
N LYS A 97 1.26 27.27 26.18
CA LYS A 97 2.61 26.72 25.97
C LYS A 97 2.59 25.28 25.47
N ALA A 98 1.75 24.44 26.05
CA ALA A 98 1.62 23.04 25.63
C ALA A 98 1.03 22.89 24.23
N ARG A 99 0.04 23.73 23.88
CA ARG A 99 -0.60 23.70 22.54
C ARG A 99 0.34 24.12 21.41
N VAL A 100 1.19 25.13 21.66
CA VAL A 100 2.12 25.62 20.62
C VAL A 100 3.44 24.84 20.56
N ALA A 101 3.72 23.96 21.53
CA ALA A 101 4.95 23.19 21.62
C ALA A 101 5.23 22.31 20.38
N VAL A 102 4.17 21.93 19.62
CA VAL A 102 4.31 21.19 18.37
C VAL A 102 5.09 21.95 17.31
N VAL A 103 5.03 23.29 17.31
CA VAL A 103 5.76 24.13 16.33
C VAL A 103 7.27 23.93 16.53
N ALA A 104 7.74 24.07 17.78
CA ALA A 104 9.15 23.87 18.11
C ALA A 104 9.61 22.46 17.72
N GLN A 105 8.80 21.44 17.99
CA GLN A 105 9.11 20.06 17.64
C GLN A 105 9.17 19.82 16.13
N VAL A 106 8.25 20.43 15.36
CA VAL A 106 8.27 20.34 13.88
C VAL A 106 9.51 21.02 13.32
N LEU A 107 9.88 22.21 13.83
CA LEU A 107 11.08 22.92 13.40
C LEU A 107 12.37 22.17 13.73
N GLU A 108 12.44 21.56 14.92
CA GLU A 108 13.59 20.77 15.37
C GLU A 108 13.75 19.46 14.57
N GLN A 109 12.65 18.73 14.35
CA GLN A 109 12.68 17.43 13.70
C GLN A 109 12.64 17.52 12.16
N GLY A 110 12.09 18.59 11.62
CA GLY A 110 11.98 18.79 10.17
C GLY A 110 11.30 17.57 9.50
N ALA A 111 11.99 16.96 8.53
CA ALA A 111 11.49 15.80 7.78
C ALA A 111 11.34 14.51 8.63
N GLU A 112 11.87 14.49 9.85
CA GLU A 112 11.75 13.34 10.76
C GLU A 112 10.51 13.45 11.66
N PHE A 113 9.79 14.60 11.63
CA PHE A 113 8.59 14.77 12.44
C PHE A 113 7.52 13.73 12.10
N GLY A 114 7.05 13.03 13.12
CA GLY A 114 6.06 11.94 12.99
C GLY A 114 6.64 10.56 12.74
N LYS A 115 7.93 10.44 12.39
CA LYS A 115 8.58 9.14 12.26
C LYS A 115 8.83 8.50 13.64
N SER A 116 8.84 7.19 13.66
CA SER A 116 9.01 6.37 14.87
C SER A 116 9.93 5.19 14.58
N GLN A 117 10.65 4.75 15.59
CA GLN A 117 11.45 3.53 15.55
C GLN A 117 10.78 2.36 16.30
N ALA A 118 9.47 2.47 16.54
CA ALA A 118 8.71 1.46 17.30
C ALA A 118 8.77 0.06 16.68
N ARG A 119 9.01 -0.03 15.39
CA ARG A 119 9.16 -1.28 14.63
C ARG A 119 10.59 -1.53 14.13
N SER A 120 11.57 -0.87 14.75
CA SER A 120 12.98 -1.08 14.39
C SER A 120 13.39 -2.53 14.64
N GLY A 121 13.90 -3.18 13.60
CA GLY A 121 14.23 -4.60 13.60
C GLY A 121 13.15 -5.51 12.99
N ASP A 122 11.91 -5.04 12.86
CA ASP A 122 10.85 -5.79 12.20
C ASP A 122 11.02 -5.72 10.67
N THR A 123 10.79 -6.86 9.99
CA THR A 123 10.83 -6.96 8.53
C THR A 123 9.46 -7.28 7.97
N VAL A 124 9.14 -6.67 6.83
CA VAL A 124 7.90 -6.98 6.09
C VAL A 124 8.20 -7.08 4.61
N LEU A 125 7.61 -8.06 3.94
CA LEU A 125 7.58 -8.14 2.49
C LEU A 125 6.21 -7.69 2.00
N ILE A 126 6.18 -6.75 1.06
CA ILE A 126 4.96 -6.31 0.39
C ILE A 126 5.06 -6.73 -1.07
N GLU A 127 4.19 -7.64 -1.49
CA GLU A 127 4.03 -8.04 -2.89
C GLU A 127 2.87 -7.27 -3.51
N PHE A 128 3.13 -6.64 -4.66
CA PHE A 128 2.11 -5.86 -5.35
C PHE A 128 2.42 -5.71 -6.84
N VAL A 129 1.43 -5.35 -7.63
CA VAL A 129 1.41 -5.35 -9.10
C VAL A 129 1.39 -6.77 -9.64
N SER A 130 2.49 -7.51 -9.56
CA SER A 130 2.64 -8.92 -9.95
C SER A 130 1.93 -9.25 -11.28
N ALA A 131 2.15 -8.39 -12.28
CA ALA A 131 1.51 -8.49 -13.60
C ALA A 131 2.25 -9.49 -14.48
N ASN A 132 1.51 -10.33 -15.19
CA ASN A 132 2.11 -11.22 -16.18
C ASN A 132 2.74 -10.40 -17.33
N PRO A 133 3.91 -10.80 -17.85
CA PRO A 133 4.57 -10.11 -18.95
C PRO A 133 3.88 -10.44 -20.30
N THR A 134 2.58 -10.20 -20.37
CA THR A 134 1.72 -10.48 -21.54
C THR A 134 1.05 -9.24 -22.10
N GLY A 135 1.36 -8.08 -21.54
CA GLY A 135 0.87 -6.78 -21.99
C GLY A 135 1.33 -5.64 -21.07
N PRO A 136 1.02 -4.39 -21.45
CA PRO A 136 1.28 -3.20 -20.65
C PRO A 136 0.55 -3.23 -19.29
N LEU A 137 1.01 -2.43 -18.34
CA LEU A 137 0.35 -2.28 -17.04
C LEU A 137 -0.96 -1.48 -17.21
N HIS A 138 -2.07 -2.05 -16.79
CA HIS A 138 -3.38 -1.39 -16.83
C HIS A 138 -3.67 -0.66 -15.50
N VAL A 139 -4.76 0.13 -15.48
CA VAL A 139 -5.18 0.93 -14.31
C VAL A 139 -5.28 0.13 -13.00
N GLY A 140 -5.69 -1.13 -13.04
CA GLY A 140 -5.73 -2.01 -11.85
C GLY A 140 -4.34 -2.26 -11.27
N HIS A 141 -3.34 -2.48 -12.13
CA HIS A 141 -1.93 -2.58 -11.71
C HIS A 141 -1.43 -1.25 -11.16
N GLY A 142 -1.84 -0.11 -11.77
CA GLY A 142 -1.55 1.22 -11.25
C GLY A 142 -2.08 1.43 -9.83
N ARG A 143 -3.30 0.93 -9.54
CA ARG A 143 -3.85 1.00 -8.17
C ARG A 143 -3.04 0.17 -7.18
N GLN A 144 -2.65 -1.05 -7.56
CA GLN A 144 -1.78 -1.89 -6.72
C GLN A 144 -0.43 -1.21 -6.48
N ALA A 145 0.18 -0.65 -7.52
CA ALA A 145 1.45 0.05 -7.43
C ALA A 145 1.39 1.25 -6.48
N ALA A 146 0.34 2.08 -6.60
CA ALA A 146 0.16 3.24 -5.74
C ALA A 146 -0.08 2.84 -4.28
N LEU A 147 -0.95 1.85 -4.03
CA LEU A 147 -1.26 1.36 -2.68
C LEU A 147 -0.04 0.70 -2.03
N GLY A 148 0.67 -0.18 -2.76
CA GLY A 148 1.83 -0.91 -2.25
C GLY A 148 2.99 0.00 -1.91
N ASP A 149 3.31 0.94 -2.79
CA ASP A 149 4.40 1.89 -2.56
C ASP A 149 4.09 2.88 -1.44
N ALA A 150 2.84 3.38 -1.36
CA ALA A 150 2.40 4.24 -0.26
C ALA A 150 2.42 3.50 1.09
N MET A 151 1.94 2.25 1.13
CA MET A 151 2.00 1.40 2.33
C MET A 151 3.44 1.16 2.77
N ALA A 152 4.33 0.85 1.82
CA ALA A 152 5.75 0.67 2.09
C ALA A 152 6.37 1.94 2.72
N ALA A 153 6.08 3.12 2.14
CA ALA A 153 6.58 4.39 2.64
C ALA A 153 6.08 4.69 4.06
N VAL A 154 4.79 4.48 4.34
CA VAL A 154 4.22 4.68 5.69
C VAL A 154 4.85 3.70 6.69
N MET A 155 4.97 2.42 6.37
CA MET A 155 5.59 1.44 7.27
C MET A 155 7.06 1.78 7.55
N GLN A 156 7.82 2.26 6.56
CA GLN A 156 9.19 2.73 6.75
C GLN A 156 9.29 3.89 7.74
N THR A 157 8.30 4.81 7.76
CA THR A 157 8.28 5.90 8.76
C THR A 157 8.13 5.39 10.20
N GLN A 158 7.65 4.16 10.38
CA GLN A 158 7.48 3.51 11.69
C GLN A 158 8.64 2.58 12.05
N GLY A 159 9.71 2.56 11.25
CA GLY A 159 10.92 1.77 11.49
C GLY A 159 10.92 0.38 10.88
N TRP A 160 9.90 -0.02 10.13
CA TRP A 160 9.91 -1.31 9.43
C TRP A 160 11.00 -1.34 8.36
N LYS A 161 11.70 -2.47 8.28
CA LYS A 161 12.51 -2.79 7.10
C LYS A 161 11.59 -3.43 6.05
N VAL A 162 11.21 -2.64 5.05
CA VAL A 162 10.28 -3.07 4.01
C VAL A 162 11.04 -3.65 2.82
N HIS A 163 10.60 -4.80 2.33
CA HIS A 163 11.04 -5.42 1.09
C HIS A 163 9.87 -5.41 0.10
N LYS A 164 10.05 -4.75 -1.04
CA LYS A 164 9.05 -4.64 -2.11
C LYS A 164 9.33 -5.69 -3.18
N GLU A 165 8.36 -6.56 -3.45
CA GLU A 165 8.53 -7.68 -4.38
C GLU A 165 7.46 -7.68 -5.46
N PHE A 166 7.89 -7.96 -6.68
CA PHE A 166 7.06 -8.18 -7.85
C PHE A 166 7.17 -9.63 -8.28
N TYR A 167 6.06 -10.33 -8.42
CA TYR A 167 6.05 -11.71 -8.89
C TYR A 167 5.68 -11.78 -10.36
N TYR A 168 6.54 -12.36 -11.18
CA TYR A 168 6.28 -12.62 -12.60
C TYR A 168 5.87 -14.06 -12.82
N ASN A 169 4.69 -14.28 -13.40
CA ASN A 169 4.36 -15.53 -14.03
C ASN A 169 4.95 -15.52 -15.45
N ASP A 170 6.20 -15.93 -15.56
CA ASP A 170 7.00 -15.95 -16.79
C ASP A 170 6.95 -17.31 -17.51
N ALA A 171 6.05 -18.20 -17.10
CA ALA A 171 5.84 -19.54 -17.63
C ALA A 171 4.35 -19.82 -17.93
N GLY A 172 4.08 -20.96 -18.52
CA GLY A 172 2.71 -21.45 -18.74
C GLY A 172 2.01 -20.96 -20.00
N VAL A 173 0.69 -21.21 -20.05
CA VAL A 173 -0.12 -21.04 -21.26
C VAL A 173 -0.16 -19.59 -21.78
N GLN A 174 -0.20 -18.61 -20.88
CA GLN A 174 -0.27 -17.21 -21.30
C GLN A 174 1.00 -16.74 -22.04
N ILE A 175 2.16 -17.24 -21.63
CA ILE A 175 3.42 -16.95 -22.30
C ILE A 175 3.51 -17.63 -23.66
N GLN A 176 2.98 -18.86 -23.79
CA GLN A 176 2.86 -19.53 -25.06
C GLN A 176 1.92 -18.75 -26.00
N THR A 177 0.79 -18.28 -25.50
CA THR A 177 -0.15 -17.44 -26.25
C THR A 177 0.52 -16.14 -26.72
N LEU A 178 1.31 -15.48 -25.87
CA LEU A 178 2.09 -14.31 -26.25
C LEU A 178 3.04 -14.61 -27.42
N ALA A 179 3.84 -15.67 -27.28
CA ALA A 179 4.80 -16.07 -28.32
C ALA A 179 4.10 -16.40 -29.65
N THR A 180 2.97 -17.11 -29.59
CA THR A 180 2.12 -17.41 -30.76
C THR A 180 1.61 -16.14 -31.42
N SER A 181 1.16 -15.17 -30.61
CA SER A 181 0.65 -13.88 -31.14
C SER A 181 1.74 -13.10 -31.86
N VAL A 182 2.92 -13.01 -31.25
CA VAL A 182 4.10 -12.31 -31.82
C VAL A 182 4.56 -13.03 -33.08
N GLN A 183 4.60 -14.37 -33.08
CA GLN A 183 4.96 -15.15 -34.28
C GLN A 183 3.99 -14.91 -35.43
N ALA A 184 2.68 -14.89 -35.16
CA ALA A 184 1.67 -14.61 -36.19
C ALA A 184 1.87 -13.22 -36.80
N ARG A 185 2.11 -12.19 -35.94
CA ARG A 185 2.44 -10.83 -36.43
C ARG A 185 3.75 -10.80 -37.24
N ALA A 186 4.80 -11.49 -36.78
CA ALA A 186 6.08 -11.56 -37.47
C ALA A 186 5.96 -12.24 -38.85
N LYS A 187 4.99 -13.16 -39.03
CA LYS A 187 4.62 -13.77 -40.32
C LYS A 187 3.72 -12.89 -41.18
N GLY A 188 3.36 -11.68 -40.71
CA GLY A 188 2.54 -10.72 -41.45
C GLY A 188 1.02 -10.83 -41.22
N LEU A 189 0.55 -11.75 -40.37
CA LEU A 189 -0.86 -11.90 -40.05
C LEU A 189 -1.37 -10.75 -39.15
N LYS A 190 -2.65 -10.46 -39.26
CA LYS A 190 -3.33 -9.43 -38.48
C LYS A 190 -4.58 -10.00 -37.81
N PRO A 191 -5.07 -9.43 -36.72
CA PRO A 191 -6.37 -9.78 -36.15
C PRO A 191 -7.47 -9.67 -37.20
N GLY A 192 -8.28 -10.74 -37.34
CA GLY A 192 -9.33 -10.84 -38.33
C GLY A 192 -8.94 -11.64 -39.59
N ASP A 193 -7.66 -11.94 -39.81
CA ASP A 193 -7.25 -12.86 -40.87
C ASP A 193 -7.69 -14.28 -40.52
N THR A 194 -7.99 -15.10 -41.59
CA THR A 194 -8.46 -16.48 -41.39
C THR A 194 -7.46 -17.36 -40.62
N GLU A 195 -6.17 -17.11 -40.80
CA GLU A 195 -5.08 -17.85 -40.17
C GLU A 195 -4.66 -17.25 -38.82
N TRP A 196 -5.31 -16.16 -38.38
CA TRP A 196 -5.03 -15.57 -37.07
C TRP A 196 -5.44 -16.51 -35.93
N PRO A 197 -4.54 -16.84 -34.97
CA PRO A 197 -4.88 -17.77 -33.91
C PRO A 197 -6.01 -17.20 -33.00
N GLU A 198 -7.05 -17.99 -32.75
CA GLU A 198 -8.24 -17.56 -31.99
C GLU A 198 -7.90 -17.07 -30.57
N SER A 199 -6.90 -17.68 -29.92
CA SER A 199 -6.45 -17.32 -28.58
C SER A 199 -5.45 -16.16 -28.56
N ALA A 200 -5.00 -15.66 -29.73
CA ALA A 200 -3.94 -14.65 -29.77
C ALA A 200 -4.36 -13.30 -29.20
N TYR A 201 -3.40 -12.58 -28.65
CA TYR A 201 -3.58 -11.20 -28.19
C TYR A 201 -3.65 -10.24 -29.38
N ASN A 202 -4.66 -9.37 -29.37
CA ASN A 202 -4.98 -8.50 -30.52
C ASN A 202 -4.39 -7.07 -30.41
N GLY A 203 -3.74 -6.74 -29.28
CA GLY A 203 -3.21 -5.39 -29.04
C GLY A 203 -2.11 -4.98 -30.02
N ASP A 204 -2.03 -3.69 -30.34
CA ASP A 204 -1.04 -3.14 -31.27
C ASP A 204 0.40 -3.36 -30.79
N TYR A 205 0.62 -3.41 -29.47
CA TYR A 205 1.93 -3.73 -28.88
C TYR A 205 2.52 -5.07 -29.39
N ILE A 206 1.66 -6.03 -29.80
CA ILE A 206 2.14 -7.30 -30.40
C ILE A 206 2.81 -7.04 -31.75
N ALA A 207 2.30 -6.07 -32.53
CA ALA A 207 2.94 -5.68 -33.79
C ALA A 207 4.29 -4.99 -33.55
N ASP A 208 4.39 -4.15 -32.53
CA ASP A 208 5.64 -3.48 -32.16
C ASP A 208 6.71 -4.49 -31.72
N ILE A 209 6.34 -5.46 -30.88
CA ILE A 209 7.23 -6.55 -30.47
C ILE A 209 7.73 -7.33 -31.69
N ALA A 210 6.82 -7.68 -32.63
CA ALA A 210 7.17 -8.43 -33.82
C ALA A 210 8.11 -7.64 -34.74
N ALA A 211 7.87 -6.33 -34.92
CA ALA A 211 8.71 -5.47 -35.72
C ALA A 211 10.13 -5.34 -35.12
N ASP A 212 10.23 -5.16 -33.82
CA ASP A 212 11.51 -5.04 -33.12
C ASP A 212 12.28 -6.37 -33.08
N PHE A 213 11.56 -7.50 -32.96
CA PHE A 213 12.16 -8.83 -33.07
C PHE A 213 12.76 -9.06 -34.47
N LEU A 214 12.02 -8.71 -35.53
CA LEU A 214 12.49 -8.85 -36.93
C LEU A 214 13.65 -7.92 -37.24
N ALA A 215 13.68 -6.73 -36.62
CA ALA A 215 14.78 -5.77 -36.76
C ALA A 215 16.05 -6.18 -36.00
N GLY A 216 16.01 -7.27 -35.21
CA GLY A 216 17.13 -7.74 -34.41
C GLY A 216 17.50 -6.79 -33.27
N LYS A 217 16.54 -6.04 -32.74
CA LYS A 217 16.77 -5.17 -31.59
C LYS A 217 17.14 -5.98 -30.35
N GLU A 218 17.85 -5.33 -29.44
CA GLU A 218 18.15 -5.84 -28.12
C GLU A 218 17.25 -5.18 -27.07
N VAL A 219 16.69 -5.97 -26.18
CA VAL A 219 15.85 -5.52 -25.06
C VAL A 219 16.39 -6.07 -23.75
N LYS A 220 16.26 -5.29 -22.67
CA LYS A 220 16.72 -5.68 -21.35
C LYS A 220 15.72 -5.23 -20.29
N ALA A 221 15.16 -6.16 -19.53
CA ALA A 221 14.41 -5.88 -18.32
C ALA A 221 15.36 -5.45 -17.17
N ALA A 222 14.84 -4.78 -16.15
CA ALA A 222 15.65 -4.18 -15.08
C ALA A 222 16.56 -5.20 -14.37
N ASP A 223 16.09 -6.43 -14.18
CA ASP A 223 16.81 -7.52 -13.50
C ASP A 223 17.22 -8.68 -14.43
N GLY A 224 16.99 -8.52 -15.76
CA GLY A 224 17.23 -9.57 -16.76
C GLY A 224 18.55 -9.40 -17.52
N GLU A 225 18.98 -10.47 -18.17
CA GLU A 225 20.02 -10.39 -19.19
C GLU A 225 19.46 -9.79 -20.49
N PRO A 226 20.29 -9.11 -21.30
CA PRO A 226 19.88 -8.62 -22.60
C PRO A 226 19.43 -9.75 -23.53
N VAL A 227 18.28 -9.56 -24.19
CA VAL A 227 17.75 -10.51 -25.17
C VAL A 227 17.69 -9.83 -26.54
N LYS A 228 18.31 -10.43 -27.54
CA LYS A 228 18.33 -9.92 -28.90
C LYS A 228 17.35 -10.69 -29.78
N GLY A 229 16.54 -9.98 -30.58
CA GLY A 229 15.70 -10.59 -31.60
C GLY A 229 16.55 -11.32 -32.65
N SER A 230 16.23 -12.60 -32.92
CA SER A 230 16.94 -13.36 -33.95
C SER A 230 16.44 -13.04 -35.38
N GLY A 231 15.29 -12.40 -35.49
CA GLY A 231 14.61 -12.16 -36.78
C GLY A 231 14.06 -13.44 -37.46
N ASN A 232 14.27 -14.61 -36.88
CA ASN A 232 13.82 -15.87 -37.42
C ASN A 232 12.39 -16.20 -36.96
N VAL A 233 11.40 -16.02 -37.80
CA VAL A 233 9.98 -16.27 -37.52
C VAL A 233 9.64 -17.73 -37.18
N ASN A 234 10.54 -18.68 -37.46
CA ASN A 234 10.36 -20.09 -37.16
C ASN A 234 11.01 -20.51 -35.86
N ASP A 235 11.80 -19.65 -35.24
CA ASP A 235 12.43 -19.87 -33.91
C ASP A 235 11.48 -19.41 -32.81
N PHE A 236 10.57 -20.29 -32.42
CA PHE A 236 9.52 -19.99 -31.43
C PHE A 236 10.09 -19.65 -30.04
N GLU A 237 11.17 -20.33 -29.63
CA GLU A 237 11.80 -20.07 -28.32
C GLU A 237 12.50 -18.71 -28.29
N SER A 238 13.15 -18.30 -29.38
CA SER A 238 13.71 -16.94 -29.49
C SER A 238 12.62 -15.88 -29.46
N ILE A 239 11.50 -16.10 -30.14
CA ILE A 239 10.33 -15.20 -30.11
C ILE A 239 9.79 -15.10 -28.68
N ARG A 240 9.60 -16.24 -28.00
CA ARG A 240 9.10 -16.30 -26.63
C ARG A 240 10.00 -15.53 -25.67
N ALA A 241 11.30 -15.78 -25.69
CA ALA A 241 12.27 -15.11 -24.83
C ALA A 241 12.30 -13.59 -25.07
N PHE A 242 12.31 -13.18 -26.35
CA PHE A 242 12.30 -11.77 -26.73
C PHE A 242 11.01 -11.05 -26.29
N ALA A 243 9.84 -11.66 -26.56
CA ALA A 243 8.55 -11.06 -26.22
C ALA A 243 8.39 -10.86 -24.69
N VAL A 244 8.82 -11.84 -23.88
CA VAL A 244 8.81 -11.71 -22.41
C VAL A 244 9.74 -10.60 -21.95
N ALA A 245 10.98 -10.58 -22.45
CA ALA A 245 11.96 -9.54 -22.09
C ALA A 245 11.48 -8.15 -22.50
N TYR A 246 10.89 -8.04 -23.70
CA TYR A 246 10.32 -6.78 -24.19
C TYR A 246 9.24 -6.23 -23.26
N LEU A 247 8.25 -7.05 -22.94
CA LEU A 247 7.14 -6.60 -22.09
C LEU A 247 7.56 -6.32 -20.65
N ARG A 248 8.53 -7.10 -20.11
CA ARG A 248 9.12 -6.77 -18.81
C ARG A 248 9.83 -5.42 -18.85
N ALA A 249 10.60 -5.15 -19.89
CA ALA A 249 11.27 -3.85 -20.05
C ALA A 249 10.27 -2.68 -20.17
N GLU A 250 9.17 -2.86 -20.93
CA GLU A 250 8.10 -1.86 -21.02
C GLU A 250 7.41 -1.63 -19.66
N GLN A 251 7.12 -2.70 -18.91
CA GLN A 251 6.54 -2.59 -17.57
C GLN A 251 7.49 -1.89 -16.59
N ASP A 252 8.79 -2.14 -16.67
CA ASP A 252 9.81 -1.46 -15.87
C ASP A 252 9.85 0.05 -16.17
N LEU A 253 9.73 0.43 -17.44
CA LEU A 253 9.65 1.84 -17.85
C LEU A 253 8.39 2.52 -17.27
N ASP A 254 7.24 1.84 -17.33
CA ASP A 254 5.98 2.36 -16.78
C ASP A 254 6.05 2.52 -15.25
N LEU A 255 6.61 1.53 -14.54
CA LEU A 255 6.80 1.59 -13.09
C LEU A 255 7.76 2.71 -12.70
N LYS A 256 8.86 2.88 -13.45
CA LYS A 256 9.82 3.97 -13.22
C LYS A 256 9.17 5.34 -13.46
N ALA A 257 8.39 5.49 -14.53
CA ALA A 257 7.65 6.72 -14.80
C ALA A 257 6.61 6.99 -13.70
N PHE A 258 6.00 5.94 -13.15
CA PHE A 258 5.07 6.03 -12.03
C PHE A 258 5.76 6.27 -10.67
N GLY A 259 7.10 6.22 -10.62
CA GLY A 259 7.90 6.44 -9.41
C GLY A 259 7.83 5.26 -8.43
N VAL A 260 7.66 4.05 -8.92
CA VAL A 260 7.59 2.82 -8.13
C VAL A 260 8.77 1.91 -8.47
N ASN A 261 9.49 1.46 -7.45
CA ASN A 261 10.63 0.57 -7.58
C ASN A 261 10.41 -0.68 -6.72
N PHE A 262 11.03 -1.79 -7.12
CA PHE A 262 11.02 -3.05 -6.39
C PHE A 262 12.44 -3.45 -5.98
N ASP A 263 12.55 -4.13 -4.85
CA ASP A 263 13.81 -4.69 -4.37
C ASP A 263 14.10 -6.03 -5.05
N GLN A 264 13.04 -6.74 -5.46
CA GLN A 264 13.15 -8.03 -6.13
C GLN A 264 12.02 -8.25 -7.13
N PHE A 265 12.37 -8.81 -8.29
CA PHE A 265 11.45 -9.44 -9.22
C PHE A 265 11.60 -10.96 -9.08
N TYR A 266 10.55 -11.62 -8.62
CA TYR A 266 10.55 -13.07 -8.42
C TYR A 266 9.92 -13.78 -9.61
N LEU A 267 10.63 -14.71 -10.24
CA LEU A 267 10.17 -15.43 -11.41
C LEU A 267 9.54 -16.76 -11.01
N GLU A 268 8.32 -17.05 -11.47
CA GLU A 268 7.64 -18.32 -11.22
C GLU A 268 8.43 -19.51 -11.77
N SER A 269 9.09 -19.34 -12.92
CA SER A 269 9.94 -20.37 -13.53
C SER A 269 11.02 -20.88 -12.59
N SER A 270 11.52 -20.04 -11.67
CA SER A 270 12.51 -20.45 -10.67
C SER A 270 11.98 -21.44 -9.65
N LEU A 271 10.68 -21.40 -9.35
CA LEU A 271 10.06 -22.38 -8.46
C LEU A 271 10.10 -23.80 -9.03
N TYR A 272 9.99 -23.91 -10.34
CA TYR A 272 10.07 -25.19 -11.04
C TYR A 272 11.51 -25.64 -11.24
N SER A 273 12.38 -24.77 -11.76
CA SER A 273 13.77 -25.12 -12.06
C SER A 273 14.58 -25.49 -10.83
N GLU A 274 14.23 -24.94 -9.67
CA GLU A 274 14.88 -25.23 -8.38
C GLU A 274 14.15 -26.33 -7.58
N GLY A 275 13.13 -26.99 -8.16
CA GLY A 275 12.38 -28.08 -7.52
C GLY A 275 11.54 -27.65 -6.30
N LYS A 276 11.23 -26.37 -6.16
CA LYS A 276 10.47 -25.83 -5.01
C LYS A 276 9.00 -26.20 -5.06
N VAL A 277 8.44 -26.34 -6.27
CA VAL A 277 7.07 -26.82 -6.48
C VAL A 277 6.95 -28.28 -6.02
N GLU A 278 7.87 -29.15 -6.44
CA GLU A 278 7.90 -30.55 -6.05
C GLU A 278 8.10 -30.73 -4.54
N GLN A 279 8.94 -29.87 -3.93
CA GLN A 279 9.13 -29.86 -2.47
C GLN A 279 7.82 -29.50 -1.74
N ALA A 280 7.07 -28.48 -2.23
CA ALA A 280 5.79 -28.13 -1.63
C ALA A 280 4.76 -29.26 -1.75
N VAL A 281 4.71 -29.95 -2.91
CA VAL A 281 3.88 -31.14 -3.10
C VAL A 281 4.25 -32.23 -2.11
N ALA A 282 5.54 -32.54 -1.97
CA ALA A 282 6.01 -33.56 -1.05
C ALA A 282 5.63 -33.25 0.42
N LEU A 283 5.72 -31.97 0.83
CA LEU A 283 5.29 -31.52 2.16
C LEU A 283 3.79 -31.71 2.38
N MET A 284 2.96 -31.32 1.40
CA MET A 284 1.51 -31.52 1.48
C MET A 284 1.14 -33.01 1.50
N VAL A 285 1.81 -33.85 0.72
CA VAL A 285 1.61 -35.32 0.75
C VAL A 285 2.01 -35.89 2.11
N ALA A 286 3.11 -35.44 2.70
CA ALA A 286 3.57 -35.87 4.02
C ALA A 286 2.60 -35.54 5.15
N SER A 287 1.68 -34.58 4.95
CA SER A 287 0.60 -34.30 5.92
C SER A 287 -0.38 -35.46 6.11
N GLY A 288 -0.43 -36.41 5.18
CA GLY A 288 -1.43 -37.47 5.14
C GLY A 288 -2.85 -37.01 4.79
N LYS A 289 -2.98 -35.74 4.31
CA LYS A 289 -4.25 -35.10 3.96
C LYS A 289 -4.47 -34.99 2.44
N THR A 290 -3.72 -35.77 1.66
CA THR A 290 -3.88 -35.86 0.22
C THR A 290 -4.58 -37.19 -0.16
N PHE A 291 -5.25 -37.16 -1.31
CA PHE A 291 -5.89 -38.35 -1.90
C PHE A 291 -5.85 -38.28 -3.43
N GLU A 292 -6.00 -39.41 -4.07
CA GLU A 292 -6.14 -39.48 -5.53
C GLU A 292 -7.59 -39.77 -5.90
N GLU A 293 -8.10 -38.99 -6.85
CA GLU A 293 -9.43 -39.13 -7.40
C GLU A 293 -9.44 -38.77 -8.90
N GLY A 294 -10.00 -39.64 -9.73
CA GLY A 294 -10.05 -39.39 -11.18
C GLY A 294 -8.67 -39.23 -11.85
N GLY A 295 -7.62 -39.84 -11.28
CA GLY A 295 -6.23 -39.69 -11.75
C GLY A 295 -5.56 -38.36 -11.36
N ALA A 296 -6.25 -37.50 -10.62
CA ALA A 296 -5.72 -36.24 -10.11
C ALA A 296 -5.32 -36.40 -8.63
N LEU A 297 -4.29 -35.65 -8.20
CA LEU A 297 -3.89 -35.57 -6.80
C LEU A 297 -4.56 -34.37 -6.14
N TRP A 298 -5.23 -34.58 -5.02
CA TRP A 298 -6.00 -33.61 -4.27
C TRP A 298 -5.44 -33.39 -2.87
N LEU A 299 -5.61 -32.17 -2.34
CA LEU A 299 -5.44 -31.85 -0.93
C LEU A 299 -6.83 -31.69 -0.28
N ARG A 300 -7.05 -32.30 0.91
CA ARG A 300 -8.19 -32.02 1.80
C ARG A 300 -8.03 -30.65 2.44
N SER A 301 -8.11 -29.60 1.63
CA SER A 301 -7.93 -28.23 2.09
C SER A 301 -9.07 -27.77 3.01
N THR A 302 -10.22 -28.46 2.96
CA THR A 302 -11.34 -28.26 3.90
C THR A 302 -10.94 -28.55 5.35
N ASP A 303 -10.01 -29.48 5.61
CA ASP A 303 -9.48 -29.74 6.96
C ASP A 303 -8.72 -28.53 7.55
N TYR A 304 -8.36 -27.56 6.72
CA TYR A 304 -7.63 -26.35 7.08
C TYR A 304 -8.44 -25.05 6.86
N GLY A 305 -9.78 -25.19 6.68
CA GLY A 305 -10.68 -24.04 6.61
C GLY A 305 -10.94 -23.48 5.21
N ASP A 306 -10.60 -24.21 4.15
CA ASP A 306 -11.00 -23.88 2.78
C ASP A 306 -12.47 -24.29 2.53
N ASP A 307 -13.11 -23.75 1.51
CA ASP A 307 -14.52 -24.04 1.16
C ASP A 307 -14.70 -25.38 0.46
N LYS A 308 -13.65 -25.92 -0.17
CA LYS A 308 -13.64 -27.21 -0.87
C LYS A 308 -12.22 -27.73 -1.00
N ASP A 309 -12.09 -29.06 -1.23
CA ASP A 309 -10.81 -29.70 -1.51
C ASP A 309 -10.23 -29.23 -2.86
N ARG A 310 -8.90 -29.18 -2.96
CA ARG A 310 -8.20 -28.60 -4.11
C ARG A 310 -7.34 -29.60 -4.86
N VAL A 311 -7.47 -29.58 -6.18
CA VAL A 311 -6.57 -30.28 -7.07
C VAL A 311 -5.18 -29.68 -6.99
N MET A 312 -4.19 -30.52 -6.70
CA MET A 312 -2.77 -30.17 -6.72
C MET A 312 -2.15 -30.47 -8.09
N ARG A 313 -2.35 -31.72 -8.57
CA ARG A 313 -1.86 -32.19 -9.87
C ARG A 313 -3.04 -32.73 -10.67
N LYS A 314 -3.14 -32.31 -11.93
CA LYS A 314 -4.20 -32.73 -12.84
C LYS A 314 -4.00 -34.17 -13.33
N SER A 315 -5.08 -34.82 -13.79
CA SER A 315 -5.04 -36.17 -14.36
C SER A 315 -4.16 -36.28 -15.60
N GLU A 316 -4.14 -35.23 -16.43
CA GLU A 316 -3.29 -35.14 -17.62
C GLU A 316 -1.85 -34.71 -17.31
N GLY A 317 -1.51 -34.55 -16.03
CA GLY A 317 -0.22 -34.03 -15.57
C GLY A 317 -0.21 -32.50 -15.39
N GLY A 318 0.87 -32.02 -14.78
CA GLY A 318 1.03 -30.61 -14.44
C GLY A 318 0.29 -30.19 -13.16
N TYR A 319 0.78 -29.12 -12.55
CA TYR A 319 0.21 -28.59 -11.32
C TYR A 319 -0.83 -27.51 -11.61
N THR A 320 -1.78 -27.35 -10.70
CA THR A 320 -2.68 -26.19 -10.70
C THR A 320 -1.94 -24.99 -10.10
N TYR A 321 -2.42 -23.76 -10.36
CA TYR A 321 -1.85 -22.51 -9.80
C TYR A 321 -1.74 -22.50 -8.28
N PHE A 322 -2.55 -23.30 -7.61
CA PHE A 322 -2.52 -23.47 -6.15
C PHE A 322 -1.15 -23.91 -5.62
N VAL A 323 -0.47 -24.83 -6.30
CA VAL A 323 0.79 -25.40 -5.81
C VAL A 323 1.97 -24.44 -5.90
N PRO A 324 2.23 -23.78 -7.04
CA PRO A 324 3.29 -22.75 -7.09
C PRO A 324 3.01 -21.58 -6.15
N ASP A 325 1.76 -21.18 -5.91
CA ASP A 325 1.43 -20.15 -4.92
C ASP A 325 1.87 -20.58 -3.50
N VAL A 326 1.58 -21.82 -3.11
CA VAL A 326 2.03 -22.37 -1.82
C VAL A 326 3.56 -22.42 -1.76
N ALA A 327 4.21 -22.94 -2.80
CA ALA A 327 5.66 -23.00 -2.88
C ALA A 327 6.31 -21.61 -2.73
N TYR A 328 5.77 -20.61 -3.40
CA TYR A 328 6.26 -19.26 -3.35
C TYR A 328 6.15 -18.64 -1.94
N HIS A 329 5.02 -18.81 -1.27
CA HIS A 329 4.86 -18.30 0.10
C HIS A 329 5.74 -19.03 1.12
N ILE A 330 6.04 -20.31 0.91
CA ILE A 330 7.05 -21.01 1.69
C ILE A 330 8.43 -20.37 1.49
N GLN A 331 8.79 -19.97 0.26
CA GLN A 331 10.07 -19.29 0.01
C GLN A 331 10.13 -17.92 0.68
N LYS A 332 9.06 -17.13 0.67
CA LYS A 332 9.00 -15.87 1.43
C LYS A 332 9.30 -16.09 2.90
N PHE A 333 8.65 -17.06 3.51
CA PHE A 333 8.85 -17.40 4.93
C PHE A 333 10.29 -17.88 5.20
N LYS A 334 10.84 -18.77 4.36
CA LYS A 334 12.22 -19.27 4.48
C LYS A 334 13.27 -18.16 4.32
N ARG A 335 12.98 -17.11 3.58
CA ARG A 335 13.83 -15.91 3.46
C ARG A 335 13.77 -15.01 4.69
N GLY A 336 12.99 -15.36 5.72
CA GLY A 336 12.90 -14.63 6.98
C GLY A 336 11.75 -13.61 7.05
N PHE A 337 10.85 -13.58 6.07
CA PHE A 337 9.70 -12.68 6.08
C PHE A 337 8.54 -13.30 6.86
N GLY A 338 8.54 -13.12 8.18
CA GLY A 338 7.42 -13.54 9.04
C GLY A 338 6.16 -12.70 8.87
N LYS A 339 6.28 -11.48 8.34
CA LYS A 339 5.19 -10.60 7.93
C LYS A 339 5.23 -10.41 6.43
N VAL A 340 4.15 -10.80 5.76
CA VAL A 340 3.97 -10.63 4.30
C VAL A 340 2.61 -10.05 4.04
N ILE A 341 2.53 -9.06 3.15
CA ILE A 341 1.30 -8.42 2.70
C ILE A 341 1.23 -8.55 1.18
N ASN A 342 0.20 -9.22 0.66
CA ASN A 342 -0.06 -9.31 -0.76
C ASN A 342 -1.19 -8.34 -1.13
N ILE A 343 -0.95 -7.46 -2.10
CA ILE A 343 -1.96 -6.51 -2.61
C ILE A 343 -2.49 -7.03 -3.95
N GLN A 344 -3.77 -7.37 -3.99
CA GLN A 344 -4.41 -8.03 -5.13
C GLN A 344 -5.80 -7.46 -5.42
N GLY A 345 -6.31 -7.68 -6.63
CA GLY A 345 -7.70 -7.41 -6.96
C GLY A 345 -8.67 -8.33 -6.20
N THR A 346 -9.89 -7.87 -5.98
CA THR A 346 -10.94 -8.67 -5.31
C THR A 346 -11.34 -9.95 -6.06
N ASP A 347 -11.03 -10.06 -7.34
CA ASP A 347 -11.17 -11.27 -8.16
C ASP A 347 -10.30 -12.43 -7.64
N HIS A 348 -9.22 -12.14 -6.89
CA HIS A 348 -8.36 -13.11 -6.24
C HIS A 348 -8.84 -13.54 -4.83
N HIS A 349 -9.97 -13.04 -4.33
CA HIS A 349 -10.47 -13.38 -2.98
C HIS A 349 -10.52 -14.90 -2.73
N GLY A 350 -10.97 -15.69 -3.71
CA GLY A 350 -11.07 -17.15 -3.60
C GLY A 350 -9.71 -17.88 -3.47
N THR A 351 -8.57 -17.19 -3.69
CA THR A 351 -7.25 -17.81 -3.56
C THR A 351 -6.73 -17.82 -2.11
N ILE A 352 -7.20 -16.92 -1.27
CA ILE A 352 -6.69 -16.69 0.08
C ILE A 352 -6.82 -17.95 0.96
N ALA A 353 -8.04 -18.48 1.07
CA ALA A 353 -8.32 -19.65 1.92
C ALA A 353 -7.51 -20.87 1.47
N ARG A 354 -7.48 -21.14 0.16
CA ARG A 354 -6.76 -22.30 -0.37
C ARG A 354 -5.24 -22.19 -0.20
N VAL A 355 -4.64 -21.02 -0.39
CA VAL A 355 -3.20 -20.83 -0.18
C VAL A 355 -2.86 -21.02 1.29
N ARG A 356 -3.62 -20.41 2.20
CA ARG A 356 -3.44 -20.60 3.65
C ARG A 356 -3.61 -22.06 4.07
N ALA A 357 -4.60 -22.76 3.53
CA ALA A 357 -4.80 -24.20 3.78
C ALA A 357 -3.58 -25.02 3.33
N GLY A 358 -3.08 -24.78 2.12
CA GLY A 358 -1.87 -25.44 1.61
C GLY A 358 -0.63 -25.17 2.47
N LEU A 359 -0.45 -23.94 2.93
CA LEU A 359 0.66 -23.56 3.83
C LEU A 359 0.57 -24.28 5.19
N GLN A 360 -0.63 -24.38 5.77
CA GLN A 360 -0.84 -25.12 7.02
C GLN A 360 -0.61 -26.63 6.83
N ALA A 361 -1.05 -27.18 5.69
CA ALA A 361 -0.80 -28.61 5.36
C ALA A 361 0.70 -28.93 5.26
N CYS A 362 1.53 -28.00 4.80
CA CYS A 362 2.98 -28.19 4.72
C CYS A 362 3.66 -28.30 6.08
N ASN A 363 3.06 -27.83 7.15
CA ASN A 363 3.55 -27.90 8.54
C ASN A 363 5.03 -27.46 8.72
N VAL A 364 5.41 -26.36 8.09
CA VAL A 364 6.79 -25.83 8.12
C VAL A 364 6.96 -24.65 9.08
N GLY A 365 6.10 -24.53 10.10
CA GLY A 365 6.15 -23.49 11.12
C GLY A 365 5.56 -22.14 10.69
N ILE A 366 4.87 -22.09 9.55
CA ILE A 366 4.18 -20.89 9.08
C ILE A 366 2.96 -20.61 9.97
N PRO A 367 2.80 -19.38 10.53
CA PRO A 367 1.68 -19.04 11.38
C PRO A 367 0.33 -19.15 10.66
N GLN A 368 -0.72 -19.47 11.42
CA GLN A 368 -2.07 -19.39 10.91
C GLN A 368 -2.39 -17.94 10.48
N GLY A 369 -3.07 -17.77 9.35
CA GLY A 369 -3.41 -16.46 8.81
C GLY A 369 -2.34 -15.81 7.92
N TYR A 370 -1.14 -16.39 7.83
CA TYR A 370 -0.10 -15.96 6.89
C TYR A 370 -0.42 -16.43 5.46
N PRO A 371 -0.15 -15.60 4.43
CA PRO A 371 0.16 -14.16 4.48
C PRO A 371 -1.08 -13.28 4.70
N ASP A 372 -0.85 -11.98 4.96
CA ASP A 372 -1.93 -10.99 4.94
C ASP A 372 -2.24 -10.56 3.49
N TYR A 373 -3.47 -10.12 3.29
CA TYR A 373 -3.94 -9.63 1.99
C TYR A 373 -4.63 -8.29 2.11
N VAL A 374 -4.32 -7.40 1.17
CA VAL A 374 -5.07 -6.17 0.91
C VAL A 374 -5.76 -6.33 -0.43
N LEU A 375 -7.08 -6.47 -0.41
CA LEU A 375 -7.87 -6.61 -1.62
C LEU A 375 -8.41 -5.26 -2.06
N HIS A 376 -8.18 -4.90 -3.32
CA HIS A 376 -8.72 -3.67 -3.89
C HIS A 376 -9.79 -3.95 -4.94
N LYS A 377 -10.79 -3.06 -4.96
CA LYS A 377 -11.83 -3.09 -6.00
C LYS A 377 -11.34 -2.48 -7.31
N MET A 378 -12.08 -2.77 -8.37
CA MET A 378 -11.83 -2.25 -9.71
C MET A 378 -11.84 -0.72 -9.73
N VAL A 379 -11.12 -0.16 -10.70
CA VAL A 379 -11.11 1.28 -11.00
C VAL A 379 -11.81 1.49 -12.33
N THR A 380 -12.85 2.31 -12.33
CA THR A 380 -13.49 2.80 -13.56
C THR A 380 -12.79 4.09 -13.99
N VAL A 381 -12.47 4.24 -15.26
CA VAL A 381 -11.84 5.45 -15.78
C VAL A 381 -12.85 6.25 -16.59
N MET A 382 -12.99 7.54 -16.27
CA MET A 382 -13.83 8.50 -17.00
C MET A 382 -12.94 9.52 -17.71
N LYS A 383 -13.27 9.88 -18.96
CA LYS A 383 -12.61 10.94 -19.75
C LYS A 383 -13.64 11.60 -20.65
N GLY A 384 -13.71 12.94 -20.64
CA GLY A 384 -14.71 13.70 -21.39
C GLY A 384 -16.15 13.35 -20.98
N GLY A 385 -16.39 13.05 -19.68
CA GLY A 385 -17.69 12.67 -19.15
C GLY A 385 -18.17 11.28 -19.56
N GLN A 386 -17.33 10.47 -20.18
CA GLN A 386 -17.67 9.11 -20.63
C GLN A 386 -16.71 8.07 -20.05
N GLU A 387 -17.25 6.87 -19.79
CA GLU A 387 -16.43 5.74 -19.35
C GLU A 387 -15.52 5.26 -20.50
N VAL A 388 -14.22 5.19 -20.24
CA VAL A 388 -13.25 4.57 -21.13
C VAL A 388 -13.36 3.05 -20.96
N LYS A 389 -13.99 2.38 -21.92
CA LYS A 389 -14.24 0.94 -21.87
C LYS A 389 -12.93 0.15 -21.97
N ILE A 390 -12.77 -0.80 -21.06
CA ILE A 390 -11.62 -1.69 -20.96
C ILE A 390 -12.00 -3.05 -21.53
N SER A 391 -11.30 -3.51 -22.58
CA SER A 391 -11.47 -4.86 -23.12
C SER A 391 -10.12 -5.49 -23.48
N LYS A 392 -9.68 -6.46 -22.68
CA LYS A 392 -8.46 -7.26 -22.98
C LYS A 392 -8.56 -7.98 -24.33
N ARG A 393 -9.76 -8.47 -24.70
CA ARG A 393 -9.98 -9.18 -25.98
C ARG A 393 -9.94 -8.25 -27.18
N ALA A 394 -10.39 -7.01 -27.03
CA ALA A 394 -10.35 -6.01 -28.10
C ALA A 394 -8.98 -5.30 -28.20
N GLY A 395 -8.05 -5.59 -27.30
CA GLY A 395 -6.73 -4.94 -27.26
C GLY A 395 -6.74 -3.50 -26.75
N SER A 396 -7.88 -3.03 -26.22
CA SER A 396 -8.04 -1.68 -25.70
C SER A 396 -8.26 -1.73 -24.20
N TYR A 397 -7.29 -1.28 -23.42
CA TYR A 397 -7.44 -1.02 -22.01
C TYR A 397 -6.60 0.20 -21.62
N VAL A 398 -7.07 0.94 -20.61
CA VAL A 398 -6.35 2.11 -20.12
C VAL A 398 -5.10 1.64 -19.38
N THR A 399 -3.95 2.07 -19.89
CA THR A 399 -2.66 1.76 -19.28
C THR A 399 -2.32 2.78 -18.19
N VAL A 400 -1.36 2.43 -17.33
CA VAL A 400 -0.77 3.37 -16.36
C VAL A 400 -0.16 4.57 -17.07
N ARG A 401 0.50 4.33 -18.22
CA ARG A 401 1.09 5.34 -19.09
C ARG A 401 0.03 6.32 -19.61
N ASP A 402 -1.11 5.80 -20.13
CA ASP A 402 -2.22 6.64 -20.58
C ASP A 402 -2.72 7.57 -19.49
N LEU A 403 -2.94 7.01 -18.28
CA LEU A 403 -3.39 7.81 -17.14
C LEU A 403 -2.41 8.94 -16.80
N ILE A 404 -1.11 8.65 -16.76
CA ILE A 404 -0.07 9.65 -16.49
C ILE A 404 -0.08 10.73 -17.57
N CYS A 405 -0.10 10.32 -18.84
CA CYS A 405 -0.09 11.26 -19.96
C CYS A 405 -1.34 12.14 -19.98
N TRP A 406 -2.51 11.55 -19.85
CA TRP A 406 -3.77 12.31 -19.85
C TRP A 406 -3.89 13.25 -18.65
N SER A 407 -3.58 12.77 -17.43
CA SER A 407 -3.67 13.57 -16.21
C SER A 407 -2.60 14.66 -16.12
N GLY A 408 -1.50 14.51 -16.86
CA GLY A 408 -0.45 15.52 -16.97
C GLY A 408 -0.67 16.54 -18.07
N GLY A 409 -1.57 16.25 -19.02
CA GLY A 409 -1.75 17.04 -20.22
C GLY A 409 -0.57 16.93 -21.19
N VAL A 410 0.00 15.71 -21.32
CA VAL A 410 1.09 15.43 -22.27
C VAL A 410 0.58 15.66 -23.70
N ASP A 411 1.32 16.41 -24.49
CA ASP A 411 1.07 16.61 -25.91
C ASP A 411 1.47 15.34 -26.68
N GLU A 412 0.48 14.62 -27.19
CA GLU A 412 0.67 13.36 -27.92
C GLU A 412 1.41 13.54 -29.26
N THR A 413 1.54 14.78 -29.74
CA THR A 413 2.28 15.08 -30.98
C THR A 413 3.79 15.17 -30.78
N GLN A 414 4.25 15.16 -29.51
CA GLN A 414 5.64 15.23 -29.12
C GLN A 414 6.08 13.97 -28.39
N PRO A 415 7.38 13.62 -28.41
CA PRO A 415 7.87 12.48 -27.63
C PRO A 415 7.54 12.65 -26.13
N MET A 416 6.93 11.64 -25.52
CA MET A 416 6.50 11.65 -24.12
C MET A 416 7.64 12.07 -23.16
N LEU A 417 8.83 11.51 -23.33
CA LEU A 417 9.98 11.74 -22.47
C LEU A 417 10.57 13.17 -22.62
N SER A 418 10.17 13.93 -23.64
CA SER A 418 10.56 15.34 -23.80
C SER A 418 9.73 16.30 -22.93
N GLN A 419 8.74 15.78 -22.21
CA GLN A 419 7.77 16.57 -21.43
C GLN A 419 7.81 16.21 -19.92
N PRO A 420 8.95 16.33 -19.22
CA PRO A 420 9.13 15.83 -17.86
C PRO A 420 8.22 16.48 -16.83
N GLU A 421 7.86 17.76 -17.03
CA GLU A 421 6.94 18.48 -16.11
C GLU A 421 5.51 17.92 -16.19
N ALA A 422 5.00 17.72 -17.42
CA ALA A 422 3.69 17.11 -17.65
C ALA A 422 3.63 15.69 -17.09
N LEU A 423 4.66 14.89 -17.32
CA LEU A 423 4.76 13.54 -16.76
C LEU A 423 4.77 13.53 -15.23
N THR A 424 5.52 14.43 -14.61
CA THR A 424 5.57 14.56 -13.15
C THR A 424 4.21 14.95 -12.59
N LYS A 425 3.56 15.95 -13.19
CA LYS A 425 2.20 16.38 -12.81
C LYS A 425 1.20 15.23 -12.93
N GLY A 426 1.22 14.51 -14.05
CA GLY A 426 0.33 13.38 -14.27
C GLY A 426 0.57 12.23 -13.30
N ARG A 427 1.84 11.85 -13.09
CA ARG A 427 2.23 10.84 -12.10
C ARG A 427 1.70 11.19 -10.70
N ASP A 428 1.92 12.42 -10.25
CA ASP A 428 1.54 12.83 -8.90
C ASP A 428 0.02 12.85 -8.74
N ALA A 429 -0.72 13.31 -9.76
CA ALA A 429 -2.17 13.25 -9.78
C ALA A 429 -2.68 11.81 -9.74
N VAL A 430 -2.19 10.93 -10.61
CA VAL A 430 -2.64 9.53 -10.67
C VAL A 430 -2.36 8.82 -9.35
N ARG A 431 -1.15 8.95 -8.79
CA ARG A 431 -0.78 8.34 -7.50
C ARG A 431 -1.69 8.82 -6.38
N PHE A 432 -1.91 10.13 -6.27
CA PHE A 432 -2.76 10.69 -5.22
C PHE A 432 -4.20 10.17 -5.31
N PHE A 433 -4.81 10.23 -6.49
CA PHE A 433 -6.18 9.77 -6.67
C PHE A 433 -6.33 8.27 -6.34
N LEU A 434 -5.39 7.43 -6.77
CA LEU A 434 -5.45 5.98 -6.57
C LEU A 434 -5.30 5.56 -5.09
N VAL A 435 -4.68 6.39 -4.23
CA VAL A 435 -4.58 6.14 -2.78
C VAL A 435 -5.61 6.93 -1.95
N SER A 436 -6.35 7.86 -2.55
CA SER A 436 -7.30 8.74 -1.84
C SER A 436 -8.52 8.00 -1.27
N ARG A 437 -8.76 6.77 -1.68
CA ARG A 437 -9.88 5.92 -1.23
C ARG A 437 -9.36 4.61 -0.68
N LYS A 438 -10.07 4.06 0.30
CA LYS A 438 -9.76 2.72 0.84
C LYS A 438 -9.71 1.69 -0.28
N ALA A 439 -8.85 0.70 -0.14
CA ALA A 439 -8.66 -0.33 -1.16
C ALA A 439 -9.96 -1.05 -1.53
N ASP A 440 -10.80 -1.39 -0.55
CA ASP A 440 -12.06 -2.10 -0.68
C ASP A 440 -13.23 -1.25 -1.20
N THR A 441 -12.99 0.04 -1.51
CA THR A 441 -13.99 0.95 -2.06
C THR A 441 -13.88 1.02 -3.58
N GLU A 442 -15.02 0.94 -4.26
CA GLU A 442 -15.12 1.23 -5.70
C GLU A 442 -14.66 2.66 -5.98
N PHE A 443 -13.91 2.80 -7.04
CA PHE A 443 -13.29 4.08 -7.35
C PHE A 443 -13.46 4.43 -8.83
N VAL A 444 -13.92 5.65 -9.07
CA VAL A 444 -13.95 6.27 -10.40
C VAL A 444 -12.79 7.24 -10.50
N PHE A 445 -11.87 6.97 -11.41
CA PHE A 445 -10.80 7.89 -11.78
C PHE A 445 -11.29 8.80 -12.90
N ASP A 446 -11.47 10.07 -12.60
CA ASP A 446 -11.89 11.09 -13.54
C ASP A 446 -10.66 11.87 -14.04
N VAL A 447 -10.32 11.67 -15.32
CA VAL A 447 -9.17 12.33 -15.96
C VAL A 447 -9.35 13.84 -16.02
N ASP A 448 -10.58 14.30 -16.28
CA ASP A 448 -10.86 15.72 -16.42
C ASP A 448 -10.71 16.42 -15.07
N LEU A 449 -11.15 15.79 -13.99
CA LEU A 449 -10.93 16.27 -12.62
C LEU A 449 -9.43 16.29 -12.26
N ALA A 450 -8.67 15.25 -12.66
CA ALA A 450 -7.24 15.18 -12.38
C ALA A 450 -6.44 16.30 -13.10
N LEU A 451 -6.93 16.76 -14.24
CA LEU A 451 -6.37 17.89 -15.00
C LEU A 451 -6.78 19.27 -14.46
N ALA A 452 -7.93 19.36 -13.77
CA ALA A 452 -8.52 20.63 -13.38
C ALA A 452 -7.60 21.43 -12.43
N GLN A 453 -7.48 22.75 -12.70
CA GLN A 453 -6.77 23.69 -11.84
C GLN A 453 -7.78 24.46 -10.99
N SER A 454 -8.52 23.74 -10.15
CA SER A 454 -9.57 24.28 -9.29
C SER A 454 -9.58 23.59 -7.93
N ASP A 455 -10.31 24.18 -6.98
CA ASP A 455 -10.47 23.64 -5.61
C ASP A 455 -11.17 22.27 -5.59
N GLU A 456 -11.84 21.90 -6.68
CA GLU A 456 -12.45 20.58 -6.82
C GLU A 456 -11.41 19.46 -7.00
N ASN A 457 -10.23 19.79 -7.54
CA ASN A 457 -9.12 18.87 -7.67
C ASN A 457 -8.28 18.84 -6.39
N PRO A 458 -8.36 17.77 -5.56
CA PRO A 458 -7.66 17.73 -4.28
C PRO A 458 -6.13 17.74 -4.43
N VAL A 459 -5.59 17.23 -5.53
CA VAL A 459 -4.15 17.28 -5.81
C VAL A 459 -3.71 18.72 -6.04
N TYR A 460 -4.40 19.41 -6.94
CA TYR A 460 -4.12 20.81 -7.24
C TYR A 460 -4.22 21.68 -5.98
N TYR A 461 -5.24 21.44 -5.15
CA TYR A 461 -5.43 22.17 -3.90
C TYR A 461 -4.25 22.01 -2.93
N VAL A 462 -3.75 20.79 -2.75
CA VAL A 462 -2.56 20.52 -1.90
C VAL A 462 -1.31 21.17 -2.49
N GLN A 463 -1.08 21.03 -3.80
CA GLN A 463 0.07 21.63 -4.49
C GLN A 463 0.02 23.16 -4.43
N TYR A 464 -1.16 23.75 -4.64
CA TYR A 464 -1.38 25.18 -4.52
C TYR A 464 -1.10 25.69 -3.10
N ALA A 465 -1.58 24.99 -2.07
CA ALA A 465 -1.31 25.36 -0.68
C ALA A 465 0.20 25.37 -0.39
N HIS A 466 0.94 24.35 -0.85
CA HIS A 466 2.40 24.28 -0.72
C HIS A 466 3.09 25.47 -1.43
N ALA A 467 2.77 25.69 -2.70
CA ALA A 467 3.34 26.79 -3.47
C ALA A 467 3.05 28.18 -2.83
N ARG A 468 1.83 28.37 -2.31
CA ARG A 468 1.44 29.60 -1.64
C ARG A 468 2.19 29.81 -0.32
N ILE A 469 2.44 28.79 0.47
CA ILE A 469 3.25 28.88 1.69
C ILE A 469 4.66 29.37 1.32
N HIS A 470 5.30 28.75 0.32
CA HIS A 470 6.62 29.20 -0.15
C HIS A 470 6.62 30.64 -0.63
N SER A 471 5.63 31.04 -1.45
CA SER A 471 5.51 32.42 -1.92
C SER A 471 5.35 33.43 -0.78
N ILE A 472 4.63 33.07 0.29
CA ILE A 472 4.49 33.97 1.46
C ILE A 472 5.83 34.09 2.19
N LEU A 473 6.57 33.00 2.37
CA LEU A 473 7.88 33.04 3.01
C LEU A 473 8.89 33.87 2.22
N ASP A 474 8.92 33.70 0.89
CA ASP A 474 9.78 34.47 -0.02
C ASP A 474 9.45 35.97 0.00
N GLN A 475 8.16 36.33 -0.07
CA GLN A 475 7.71 37.74 -0.04
C GLN A 475 7.95 38.43 1.30
N ALA A 476 7.89 37.64 2.39
CA ALA A 476 8.13 38.15 3.73
C ALA A 476 9.62 38.24 4.08
N GLU A 477 10.51 37.80 3.20
CA GLU A 477 11.98 37.76 3.41
C GLU A 477 12.35 37.11 4.76
N ILE A 478 11.60 36.05 5.16
CA ILE A 478 11.77 35.41 6.47
C ILE A 478 12.99 34.47 6.41
N ASP A 479 13.93 34.72 7.32
CA ASP A 479 14.98 33.74 7.63
C ASP A 479 14.40 32.58 8.42
N LEU A 480 14.25 31.40 7.78
CA LEU A 480 13.74 30.20 8.41
C LEU A 480 14.59 29.76 9.61
N ALA A 481 15.90 30.02 9.61
CA ALA A 481 16.78 29.69 10.73
C ALA A 481 16.46 30.54 11.99
N GLY A 482 15.95 31.75 11.80
CA GLY A 482 15.53 32.66 12.88
C GLY A 482 14.21 32.25 13.56
N LEU A 483 13.38 31.41 12.91
CA LEU A 483 12.07 31.02 13.43
C LEU A 483 12.14 30.21 14.72
N ASN A 484 13.25 29.54 15.01
CA ASN A 484 13.44 28.83 16.28
C ASN A 484 13.36 29.72 17.52
N ASN A 485 13.55 31.04 17.37
CA ASN A 485 13.49 32.05 18.43
C ASN A 485 12.18 32.86 18.43
N ALA A 486 11.21 32.49 17.59
CA ALA A 486 9.94 33.21 17.51
C ALA A 486 9.13 33.06 18.81
N ASP A 487 8.43 34.14 19.19
CA ASP A 487 7.51 34.11 20.33
C ASP A 487 6.22 33.38 19.97
N LEU A 488 6.19 32.08 20.27
CA LEU A 488 5.05 31.21 20.00
C LEU A 488 3.81 31.53 20.87
N SER A 489 3.94 32.37 21.92
CA SER A 489 2.80 32.77 22.74
C SER A 489 1.79 33.63 21.97
N LEU A 490 2.20 34.20 20.85
CA LEU A 490 1.35 35.00 19.95
C LEU A 490 0.38 34.13 19.13
N LEU A 491 0.60 32.83 19.02
CA LEU A 491 -0.26 31.91 18.27
C LEU A 491 -1.54 31.58 19.06
N GLY A 492 -2.57 32.39 18.91
CA GLY A 492 -3.83 32.27 19.67
C GLY A 492 -5.11 32.34 18.83
N ALA A 493 -5.01 32.65 17.53
CA ALA A 493 -6.19 32.72 16.67
C ALA A 493 -6.83 31.33 16.49
N PRO A 494 -8.17 31.24 16.36
CA PRO A 494 -8.88 29.97 16.17
C PRO A 494 -8.35 29.11 15.02
N SER A 495 -7.97 29.74 13.89
CA SER A 495 -7.39 29.07 12.72
C SER A 495 -5.99 28.51 13.01
N GLU A 496 -5.15 29.23 13.73
CA GLU A 496 -3.82 28.78 14.16
C GLU A 496 -3.95 27.58 15.09
N LEU A 497 -4.81 27.67 16.10
CA LEU A 497 -5.06 26.57 17.04
C LEU A 497 -5.66 25.33 16.34
N ALA A 498 -6.46 25.50 15.28
CA ALA A 498 -6.98 24.42 14.47
C ALA A 498 -5.86 23.70 13.70
N LEU A 499 -4.95 24.48 13.08
CA LEU A 499 -3.78 23.94 12.38
C LEU A 499 -2.85 23.20 13.34
N LEU A 500 -2.55 23.77 14.50
CA LEU A 500 -1.72 23.13 15.53
C LEU A 500 -2.30 21.78 15.98
N ARG A 501 -3.62 21.71 16.18
CA ARG A 501 -4.30 20.44 16.52
C ARG A 501 -4.15 19.38 15.41
N THR A 502 -4.15 19.79 14.14
CA THR A 502 -3.94 18.90 13.01
C THR A 502 -2.50 18.39 12.97
N LEU A 503 -1.52 19.27 13.11
CA LEU A 503 -0.09 18.90 13.15
C LEU A 503 0.22 17.91 14.29
N VAL A 504 -0.34 18.15 15.47
CA VAL A 504 -0.18 17.25 16.64
C VAL A 504 -0.74 15.84 16.37
N SER A 505 -1.74 15.69 15.52
CA SER A 505 -2.33 14.39 15.21
C SER A 505 -1.54 13.60 14.15
N TYR A 506 -0.62 14.24 13.45
CA TYR A 506 0.11 13.62 12.35
C TYR A 506 0.92 12.36 12.74
N PRO A 507 1.71 12.35 13.85
CA PRO A 507 2.41 11.14 14.30
C PRO A 507 1.47 9.97 14.61
N ASP A 508 0.32 10.26 15.24
CA ASP A 508 -0.67 9.24 15.56
C ASP A 508 -1.28 8.62 14.29
N ILE A 509 -1.55 9.45 13.26
CA ILE A 509 -2.07 8.98 11.96
C ILE A 509 -1.07 8.07 11.27
N LEU A 510 0.22 8.39 11.30
CA LEU A 510 1.26 7.56 10.69
C LEU A 510 1.44 6.21 11.39
N SER A 511 1.10 6.12 12.68
CA SER A 511 1.24 4.90 13.49
C SER A 511 0.02 3.97 13.43
N MET A 512 -1.10 4.41 12.86
CA MET A 512 -2.36 3.64 12.72
C MET A 512 -2.26 2.59 11.60
#